data_0fd218e7b31b1b0ce6955047f06e894c
#
_entry.id   0fd218e7b31b1b0ce6955047f06e894c
#
_cell.length_a   1.000
_cell.length_b   1.000
_cell.length_c   1.000
_cell.angle_alpha   90.00
_cell.angle_beta   90.00
_cell.angle_gamma   90.00
#
_symmetry.space_group_name_H-M   'P 1'
#
loop_
_entity.id
_entity.type
_entity.pdbx_description
1 polymer ?
#
loop_
_entity_poly.entity_id
_entity_poly.type
_entity_poly.pdbx_seq_one_letter_code
_entity_poly.pdbx_strand_id
1 'polypeptide(L)'
;ILKEQILFLSTSKNNGVNRRHIESNSKEFKSKHFDLDLNSTKERITLPILSFEEYEREISRYNRRQQRLNLSVKTNHKKMMNFQKILEENSKIISILKKHMENNNELLMTEEEYTIAFQKIKEDITKNKTSVDSPVAIVLGGQPGAGKSNIYQIARKRFSNNLVELDCDAFRVYHPYYQQIKLIFGKEDGAKTNPFIFRAVDQLVDELSDQKYNLIIESSLKRPNTAINNGKILPPKGYEVELHIMATNKEVSWQSTIDRYYEELRRTGKPRAVPRDFHDNVISNICNSLYEVKKSGLMSNILMFDRKQNCLYNMKNDINVEPNVLLDQIINGRNIYLREQNEESEMGRVF
;
A
#
# COMPACT_ATOMS: atom_id res chain seq x y z
N ILE A 1 -17.65 11.86 17.19
CA ILE A 1 -16.24 12.26 17.07
C ILE A 1 -16.09 13.47 16.17
N LEU A 2 -16.46 13.44 14.90
CA LEU A 2 -16.46 14.61 14.00
C LEU A 2 -17.10 15.84 14.65
N LYS A 3 -18.11 15.65 15.48
CA LYS A 3 -18.89 16.68 16.11
C LYS A 3 -18.38 17.14 17.44
N GLU A 4 -17.79 16.25 18.20
CA GLU A 4 -17.15 16.63 19.44
C GLU A 4 -15.92 17.51 19.18
N GLN A 5 -15.17 17.25 18.10
CA GLN A 5 -14.07 18.10 17.71
C GLN A 5 -14.51 19.48 17.22
N ILE A 6 -15.65 19.56 16.53
CA ILE A 6 -16.19 20.85 16.09
C ILE A 6 -16.88 21.59 17.24
N LEU A 7 -17.56 20.88 18.11
CA LEU A 7 -18.07 21.46 19.35
C LEU A 7 -16.92 21.98 20.21
N PHE A 8 -15.80 21.25 20.29
CA PHE A 8 -14.58 21.68 20.97
C PHE A 8 -13.99 22.95 20.35
N LEU A 9 -13.88 23.02 19.02
CA LEU A 9 -13.39 24.23 18.34
C LEU A 9 -14.36 25.42 18.48
N SER A 10 -15.66 25.15 18.63
CA SER A 10 -16.67 26.18 18.84
C SER A 10 -16.79 26.62 20.30
N THR A 11 -16.53 25.72 21.27
CA THR A 11 -16.66 26.00 22.71
C THR A 11 -15.34 26.44 23.34
N SER A 12 -14.19 26.06 22.79
CA SER A 12 -12.88 26.46 23.33
C SER A 12 -12.61 27.97 23.25
N LYS A 13 -13.38 28.70 22.44
CA LYS A 13 -13.33 30.18 22.40
C LYS A 13 -14.27 30.89 23.38
N ASN A 14 -15.20 30.20 24.01
CA ASN A 14 -16.27 30.91 24.71
C ASN A 14 -16.54 30.55 26.17
N ASN A 15 -15.85 29.64 26.83
CA ASN A 15 -15.99 29.55 28.31
C ASN A 15 -14.97 28.60 28.93
N GLY A 16 -14.36 28.99 30.02
CA GLY A 16 -13.43 28.25 30.86
C GLY A 16 -14.06 27.11 31.66
N VAL A 17 -14.79 26.20 30.99
CA VAL A 17 -15.47 25.08 31.64
C VAL A 17 -14.80 23.77 31.24
N ASN A 18 -14.18 23.17 32.25
CA ASN A 18 -13.75 21.77 32.35
C ASN A 18 -12.77 21.20 31.29
N ARG A 19 -11.54 21.75 31.25
CA ARG A 19 -10.38 21.13 30.59
C ARG A 19 -10.08 19.67 31.02
N ARG A 20 -10.41 19.30 32.26
CA ARG A 20 -10.01 18.00 32.82
C ARG A 20 -10.78 16.79 32.26
N HIS A 21 -12.01 16.97 31.83
CA HIS A 21 -12.83 15.86 31.30
C HIS A 21 -12.58 15.59 29.81
N ILE A 22 -12.00 16.55 29.10
CA ILE A 22 -11.68 16.47 27.68
C ILE A 22 -10.29 15.86 27.46
N GLU A 23 -9.34 16.13 28.36
CA GLU A 23 -7.97 15.60 28.30
C GLU A 23 -7.89 14.08 28.57
N SER A 24 -8.80 13.50 29.39
CA SER A 24 -8.84 12.07 29.64
C SER A 24 -9.30 11.27 28.43
N ASN A 25 -10.26 11.78 27.66
CA ASN A 25 -10.76 11.14 26.44
C ASN A 25 -9.83 11.35 25.23
N SER A 26 -8.98 12.41 25.24
CA SER A 26 -8.05 12.68 24.14
C SER A 26 -6.84 11.75 24.12
N LYS A 27 -6.47 11.13 25.25
CA LYS A 27 -5.30 10.24 25.35
C LYS A 27 -5.53 8.87 24.71
N GLU A 28 -6.75 8.36 24.75
CA GLU A 28 -7.13 7.06 24.19
C GLU A 28 -7.28 7.07 22.66
N PHE A 29 -7.54 8.25 22.09
CA PHE A 29 -7.82 8.44 20.65
C PHE A 29 -6.63 8.92 19.81
N LYS A 30 -5.45 9.13 20.38
CA LYS A 30 -4.29 9.69 19.68
C LYS A 30 -3.70 8.81 18.56
N SER A 31 -4.18 7.58 18.35
CA SER A 31 -3.58 6.63 17.41
C SER A 31 -4.28 6.50 16.05
N LYS A 32 -5.41 7.20 15.80
CA LYS A 32 -6.18 7.03 14.56
C LYS A 32 -6.78 8.35 14.10
N HIS A 33 -5.99 9.24 13.55
CA HIS A 33 -6.48 10.53 13.08
C HIS A 33 -6.32 10.71 11.57
N PHE A 34 -7.29 11.40 11.00
CA PHE A 34 -7.38 11.81 9.60
C PHE A 34 -7.39 13.34 9.52
N ASP A 35 -6.54 13.92 8.68
CA ASP A 35 -6.47 15.37 8.49
C ASP A 35 -7.43 15.81 7.38
N LEU A 36 -8.37 16.69 7.71
CA LEU A 36 -9.19 17.43 6.76
C LEU A 36 -8.65 18.86 6.65
N ASP A 37 -8.16 19.21 5.47
CA ASP A 37 -7.77 20.58 5.16
C ASP A 37 -9.02 21.39 4.77
N LEU A 38 -9.44 22.28 5.63
CA LEU A 38 -10.52 23.23 5.37
C LEU A 38 -9.91 24.49 4.76
N ASN A 39 -9.79 24.53 3.46
CA ASN A 39 -9.10 25.53 2.63
C ASN A 39 -9.40 27.02 2.92
N SER A 40 -10.17 27.38 3.92
CA SER A 40 -10.48 28.78 4.26
C SER A 40 -9.93 29.30 5.58
N THR A 41 -9.30 28.45 6.41
CA THR A 41 -8.93 28.84 7.78
C THR A 41 -7.50 28.51 8.21
N LYS A 42 -6.67 27.87 7.39
CA LYS A 42 -5.33 27.37 7.79
C LYS A 42 -5.33 26.42 9.01
N GLU A 43 -6.50 26.00 9.51
CA GLU A 43 -6.60 25.08 10.63
C GLU A 43 -6.75 23.64 10.09
N ARG A 44 -5.81 22.78 10.41
CA ARG A 44 -5.92 21.34 10.16
C ARG A 44 -6.82 20.73 11.23
N ILE A 45 -7.87 20.06 10.82
CA ILE A 45 -8.73 19.27 11.71
C ILE A 45 -8.32 17.81 11.56
N THR A 46 -7.75 17.25 12.62
CA THR A 46 -7.41 15.83 12.68
C THR A 46 -8.62 15.05 13.16
N LEU A 47 -9.15 14.17 12.35
CA LEU A 47 -10.31 13.35 12.65
C LEU A 47 -9.93 11.88 12.83
N PRO A 48 -10.54 11.17 13.81
CA PRO A 48 -10.32 9.74 13.95
C PRO A 48 -10.95 8.97 12.79
N ILE A 49 -10.30 7.89 12.37
CA ILE A 49 -10.84 6.96 11.38
C ILE A 49 -11.89 6.11 12.06
N LEU A 50 -13.15 6.30 11.70
CA LEU A 50 -14.30 5.56 12.22
C LEU A 50 -14.70 4.45 11.24
N SER A 51 -15.23 3.34 11.77
CA SER A 51 -15.99 2.41 10.95
C SER A 51 -17.28 3.09 10.45
N PHE A 52 -17.86 2.53 9.38
CA PHE A 52 -19.10 3.05 8.80
C PHE A 52 -20.23 3.11 9.84
N GLU A 53 -20.39 2.08 10.68
CA GLU A 53 -21.39 2.04 11.73
C GLU A 53 -21.14 3.06 12.84
N GLU A 54 -19.89 3.32 13.18
CA GLU A 54 -19.52 4.37 14.13
C GLU A 54 -19.82 5.76 13.57
N TYR A 55 -19.54 5.96 12.27
CA TYR A 55 -19.86 7.19 11.57
C TYR A 55 -21.39 7.44 11.54
N GLU A 56 -22.21 6.44 11.20
CA GLU A 56 -23.68 6.57 11.24
C GLU A 56 -24.22 6.84 12.65
N ARG A 57 -23.65 6.18 13.67
CA ARG A 57 -23.99 6.44 15.06
C ARG A 57 -23.64 7.88 15.48
N GLU A 58 -22.52 8.38 15.06
CA GLU A 58 -22.10 9.75 15.38
C GLU A 58 -22.95 10.80 14.64
N ILE A 59 -23.30 10.57 13.37
CA ILE A 59 -24.26 11.39 12.64
C ILE A 59 -25.61 11.43 13.37
N SER A 60 -26.10 10.28 13.83
CA SER A 60 -27.36 10.19 14.56
C SER A 60 -27.31 10.88 15.92
N ARG A 61 -26.20 10.80 16.65
CA ARG A 61 -25.98 11.53 17.91
C ARG A 61 -25.97 13.04 17.72
N TYR A 62 -25.34 13.50 16.65
CA TYR A 62 -25.33 14.94 16.33
C TYR A 62 -26.69 15.47 15.99
N ASN A 63 -27.41 14.83 15.09
CA ASN A 63 -28.72 15.30 14.72
C ASN A 63 -29.63 15.40 15.94
N ARG A 64 -29.55 14.45 16.90
CA ARG A 64 -30.25 14.53 18.20
C ARG A 64 -29.74 15.66 19.09
N ARG A 65 -28.44 15.98 19.11
CA ARG A 65 -27.87 17.12 19.86
C ARG A 65 -28.28 18.46 19.27
N GLN A 66 -28.29 18.60 17.94
CA GLN A 66 -28.73 19.82 17.25
C GLN A 66 -30.19 20.14 17.54
N GLN A 67 -31.05 19.13 17.64
CA GLN A 67 -32.47 19.29 18.03
C GLN A 67 -32.62 19.77 19.48
N ARG A 68 -31.64 19.54 20.36
CA ARG A 68 -31.68 19.95 21.79
C ARG A 68 -31.00 21.29 22.07
N LEU A 69 -30.21 21.79 21.18
CA LEU A 69 -29.42 23.02 21.35
C LEU A 69 -30.03 24.14 20.47
N ASN A 70 -31.00 24.93 21.00
CA ASN A 70 -31.30 26.26 20.48
C ASN A 70 -30.10 27.19 20.74
N LEU A 71 -29.04 27.07 19.94
CA LEU A 71 -27.87 27.89 20.07
C LEU A 71 -28.00 29.19 19.29
N SER A 72 -27.83 30.30 19.99
CA SER A 72 -27.65 31.64 19.41
C SER A 72 -26.35 31.68 18.62
N VAL A 73 -26.41 31.49 17.29
CA VAL A 73 -25.31 31.19 16.40
C VAL A 73 -24.89 32.42 15.60
N LYS A 74 -24.59 33.57 16.20
CA LYS A 74 -24.14 34.73 15.41
C LYS A 74 -22.65 34.75 15.06
N THR A 75 -21.79 34.02 15.75
CA THR A 75 -20.31 34.14 15.60
C THR A 75 -19.60 33.00 14.88
N ASN A 76 -20.27 31.86 14.61
CA ASN A 76 -19.63 30.69 13.96
C ASN A 76 -20.34 30.20 12.69
N HIS A 77 -21.19 31.03 12.12
CA HIS A 77 -22.06 30.62 10.98
C HIS A 77 -21.24 30.15 9.76
N LYS A 78 -20.16 30.84 9.43
CA LYS A 78 -19.31 30.46 8.27
C LYS A 78 -18.58 29.13 8.48
N LYS A 79 -18.08 28.85 9.69
CA LYS A 79 -17.43 27.57 10.03
C LYS A 79 -18.43 26.41 10.06
N MET A 80 -19.66 26.66 10.58
CA MET A 80 -20.72 25.67 10.57
C MET A 80 -21.24 25.36 9.16
N MET A 81 -21.38 26.37 8.29
CA MET A 81 -21.77 26.13 6.90
C MET A 81 -20.75 25.31 6.13
N ASN A 82 -19.45 25.58 6.28
CA ASN A 82 -18.40 24.76 5.67
C ASN A 82 -18.43 23.32 6.16
N PHE A 83 -18.72 23.14 7.45
CA PHE A 83 -18.84 21.80 8.03
C PHE A 83 -20.10 21.06 7.54
N GLN A 84 -21.23 21.72 7.48
CA GLN A 84 -22.45 21.15 6.91
C GLN A 84 -22.23 20.72 5.46
N LYS A 85 -21.54 21.56 4.66
CA LYS A 85 -21.18 21.23 3.28
C LYS A 85 -20.30 19.96 3.20
N ILE A 86 -19.29 19.84 4.06
CA ILE A 86 -18.43 18.63 4.13
C ILE A 86 -19.25 17.40 4.54
N LEU A 87 -20.18 17.52 5.49
CA LEU A 87 -21.07 16.43 5.88
C LEU A 87 -22.01 16.02 4.74
N GLU A 88 -22.54 16.99 4.01
CA GLU A 88 -23.40 16.75 2.86
C GLU A 88 -22.62 16.08 1.71
N GLU A 89 -21.42 16.56 1.41
CA GLU A 89 -20.54 15.96 0.40
C GLU A 89 -20.15 14.53 0.78
N ASN A 90 -19.74 14.27 2.02
CA ASN A 90 -19.44 12.92 2.49
C ASN A 90 -20.69 12.03 2.49
N SER A 91 -21.85 12.55 2.86
CA SER A 91 -23.12 11.81 2.81
C SER A 91 -23.49 11.39 1.38
N LYS A 92 -23.29 12.28 0.40
CA LYS A 92 -23.49 11.96 -1.03
C LYS A 92 -22.55 10.86 -1.49
N ILE A 93 -21.26 10.98 -1.16
CA ILE A 93 -20.26 9.97 -1.55
C ILE A 93 -20.55 8.62 -0.89
N ILE A 94 -20.93 8.59 0.38
CA ILE A 94 -21.36 7.38 1.06
C ILE A 94 -22.58 6.75 0.37
N SER A 95 -23.55 7.55 -0.05
CA SER A 95 -24.70 7.07 -0.81
C SER A 95 -24.30 6.47 -2.16
N ILE A 96 -23.35 7.10 -2.87
CA ILE A 96 -22.79 6.59 -4.12
C ILE A 96 -22.10 5.25 -3.89
N LEU A 97 -21.24 5.15 -2.88
CA LEU A 97 -20.55 3.90 -2.55
C LEU A 97 -21.50 2.79 -2.14
N LYS A 98 -22.54 3.09 -1.35
CA LYS A 98 -23.61 2.13 -1.04
C LYS A 98 -24.31 1.62 -2.30
N LYS A 99 -24.67 2.51 -3.21
CA LYS A 99 -25.30 2.14 -4.49
C LYS A 99 -24.40 1.25 -5.33
N HIS A 100 -23.10 1.51 -5.39
CA HIS A 100 -22.15 0.64 -6.09
C HIS A 100 -22.07 -0.74 -5.42
N MET A 101 -22.09 -0.81 -4.08
CA MET A 101 -22.13 -2.09 -3.36
C MET A 101 -23.42 -2.87 -3.60
N GLU A 102 -24.59 -2.19 -3.56
CA GLU A 102 -25.90 -2.80 -3.84
C GLU A 102 -25.96 -3.36 -5.27
N ASN A 103 -25.34 -2.71 -6.23
CA ASN A 103 -25.24 -3.13 -7.63
C ASN A 103 -24.13 -4.17 -7.89
N ASN A 104 -23.49 -4.73 -6.84
CA ASN A 104 -22.35 -5.63 -6.94
C ASN A 104 -21.18 -5.06 -7.78
N ASN A 105 -21.03 -3.74 -7.80
CA ASN A 105 -19.89 -3.10 -8.44
C ASN A 105 -18.65 -3.19 -7.53
N GLU A 106 -17.81 -4.18 -7.77
CA GLU A 106 -16.60 -4.43 -6.99
C GLU A 106 -15.57 -3.30 -7.10
N LEU A 107 -15.59 -2.54 -8.19
CA LEU A 107 -14.69 -1.39 -8.37
C LEU A 107 -15.06 -0.21 -7.46
N LEU A 108 -16.28 -0.16 -6.97
CA LEU A 108 -16.87 0.96 -6.21
C LEU A 108 -16.80 2.31 -6.97
N MET A 109 -16.84 2.24 -8.30
CA MET A 109 -16.82 3.40 -9.22
C MET A 109 -17.47 3.02 -10.54
N THR A 110 -17.74 4.02 -11.39
CA THR A 110 -18.23 3.81 -12.76
C THR A 110 -17.07 3.47 -13.71
N GLU A 111 -17.40 2.96 -14.91
CA GLU A 111 -16.40 2.70 -15.96
C GLU A 111 -15.74 4.00 -16.46
N GLU A 112 -16.45 5.12 -16.47
CA GLU A 112 -15.88 6.43 -16.83
C GLU A 112 -14.87 6.88 -15.80
N GLU A 113 -15.20 6.77 -14.51
CA GLU A 113 -14.29 7.10 -13.41
C GLU A 113 -13.06 6.19 -13.41
N TYR A 114 -13.24 4.89 -13.70
CA TYR A 114 -12.13 3.96 -13.88
C TYR A 114 -11.22 4.40 -15.03
N THR A 115 -11.78 4.72 -16.18
CA THR A 115 -11.02 5.13 -17.36
C THR A 115 -10.19 6.37 -17.07
N ILE A 116 -10.77 7.38 -16.41
CA ILE A 116 -10.05 8.61 -16.01
C ILE A 116 -8.92 8.28 -15.03
N ALA A 117 -9.19 7.49 -14.01
CA ALA A 117 -8.19 7.09 -13.01
C ALA A 117 -7.04 6.28 -13.65
N PHE A 118 -7.38 5.33 -14.52
CA PHE A 118 -6.42 4.51 -15.25
C PHE A 118 -5.50 5.34 -16.15
N GLN A 119 -6.07 6.24 -16.98
CA GLN A 119 -5.25 7.11 -17.83
C GLN A 119 -4.29 7.98 -17.01
N LYS A 120 -4.76 8.51 -15.89
CA LYS A 120 -3.91 9.29 -15.01
C LYS A 120 -2.76 8.47 -14.40
N ILE A 121 -3.03 7.24 -13.98
CA ILE A 121 -1.96 6.32 -13.53
C ILE A 121 -0.94 6.15 -14.66
N LYS A 122 -1.42 5.77 -15.85
CA LYS A 122 -0.56 5.50 -17.01
C LYS A 122 0.31 6.70 -17.37
N GLU A 123 -0.26 7.90 -17.46
CA GLU A 123 0.49 9.13 -17.71
C GLU A 123 1.56 9.42 -16.67
N ASP A 124 1.22 9.28 -15.38
CA ASP A 124 2.16 9.59 -14.29
C ASP A 124 3.33 8.61 -14.24
N ILE A 125 3.09 7.29 -14.44
CA ILE A 125 4.15 6.29 -14.36
C ILE A 125 5.02 6.19 -15.61
N THR A 126 4.51 6.61 -16.78
CA THR A 126 5.26 6.61 -18.04
C THR A 126 5.98 7.93 -18.30
N LYS A 127 5.75 8.94 -17.47
CA LYS A 127 6.40 10.25 -17.61
C LYS A 127 7.92 10.10 -17.61
N ASN A 128 8.57 10.62 -18.66
CA ASN A 128 10.01 10.53 -18.88
C ASN A 128 10.54 9.08 -19.03
N LYS A 129 9.70 8.16 -19.50
CA LYS A 129 10.08 6.80 -19.85
C LYS A 129 9.96 6.62 -21.37
N THR A 130 10.80 5.72 -21.90
CA THR A 130 10.83 5.43 -23.34
C THR A 130 10.82 3.92 -23.57
N SER A 131 10.26 3.50 -24.69
CA SER A 131 10.35 2.12 -25.16
C SER A 131 11.81 1.72 -25.49
N VAL A 132 12.06 0.42 -25.51
CA VAL A 132 13.36 -0.19 -25.81
C VAL A 132 13.19 -1.40 -26.73
N ASP A 133 14.22 -1.72 -27.52
CA ASP A 133 14.16 -2.86 -28.45
C ASP A 133 14.15 -4.23 -27.74
N SER A 134 14.86 -4.32 -26.62
CA SER A 134 14.99 -5.54 -25.81
C SER A 134 14.47 -5.29 -24.40
N PRO A 135 13.15 -5.30 -24.18
CA PRO A 135 12.55 -4.96 -22.91
C PRO A 135 12.73 -6.08 -21.88
N VAL A 136 12.85 -5.66 -20.64
CA VAL A 136 12.92 -6.56 -19.48
C VAL A 136 11.74 -6.30 -18.56
N ALA A 137 11.13 -7.36 -18.06
CA ALA A 137 10.13 -7.31 -17.00
C ALA A 137 10.68 -7.99 -15.75
N ILE A 138 10.71 -7.25 -14.65
CA ILE A 138 11.08 -7.78 -13.33
C ILE A 138 9.79 -8.01 -12.55
N VAL A 139 9.50 -9.26 -12.19
CA VAL A 139 8.50 -9.56 -11.17
C VAL A 139 9.17 -9.51 -9.81
N LEU A 140 8.68 -8.66 -8.94
CA LEU A 140 9.26 -8.43 -7.62
C LEU A 140 8.55 -9.25 -6.56
N GLY A 141 9.27 -10.12 -5.85
CA GLY A 141 8.75 -10.94 -4.76
C GLY A 141 9.31 -10.54 -3.39
N GLY A 142 8.52 -10.78 -2.35
CA GLY A 142 8.94 -10.58 -0.96
C GLY A 142 7.79 -10.17 -0.04
N GLN A 143 7.86 -10.64 1.21
CA GLN A 143 6.85 -10.35 2.22
C GLN A 143 6.79 -8.85 2.56
N PRO A 144 5.68 -8.37 3.14
CA PRO A 144 5.61 -7.02 3.67
C PRO A 144 6.77 -6.73 4.63
N GLY A 145 7.37 -5.56 4.53
CA GLY A 145 8.52 -5.18 5.36
C GLY A 145 9.86 -5.83 4.99
N ALA A 146 9.93 -6.67 3.95
CA ALA A 146 11.18 -7.31 3.52
C ALA A 146 12.25 -6.31 3.03
N GLY A 147 11.85 -5.13 2.56
CA GLY A 147 12.76 -4.13 2.01
C GLY A 147 12.79 -4.12 0.48
N LYS A 148 11.68 -4.45 -0.18
CA LYS A 148 11.54 -4.45 -1.65
C LYS A 148 11.96 -3.14 -2.32
N SER A 149 11.91 -2.00 -1.61
CA SER A 149 12.42 -0.71 -2.08
C SER A 149 13.90 -0.76 -2.53
N ASN A 150 14.71 -1.66 -1.97
CA ASN A 150 16.10 -1.83 -2.39
C ASN A 150 16.21 -2.43 -3.81
N ILE A 151 15.30 -3.34 -4.16
CA ILE A 151 15.26 -3.91 -5.52
C ILE A 151 14.85 -2.83 -6.54
N TYR A 152 13.92 -1.96 -6.19
CA TYR A 152 13.60 -0.80 -7.04
C TYR A 152 14.84 0.07 -7.30
N GLN A 153 15.68 0.30 -6.29
CA GLN A 153 16.92 1.06 -6.47
C GLN A 153 17.91 0.35 -7.40
N ILE A 154 18.07 -0.97 -7.25
CA ILE A 154 18.91 -1.79 -8.13
C ILE A 154 18.37 -1.71 -9.57
N ALA A 155 17.08 -1.89 -9.76
CA ALA A 155 16.45 -1.85 -11.07
C ALA A 155 16.57 -0.45 -11.73
N ARG A 156 16.30 0.63 -10.97
CA ARG A 156 16.49 2.01 -11.47
C ARG A 156 17.91 2.28 -11.94
N LYS A 157 18.91 1.80 -11.19
CA LYS A 157 20.33 1.92 -11.62
C LYS A 157 20.60 1.14 -12.90
N ARG A 158 20.13 -0.13 -12.97
CA ARG A 158 20.31 -1.01 -14.13
C ARG A 158 19.74 -0.40 -15.42
N PHE A 159 18.58 0.21 -15.35
CA PHE A 159 17.89 0.78 -16.51
C PHE A 159 18.05 2.30 -16.66
N SER A 160 18.97 2.93 -15.93
CA SER A 160 19.19 4.40 -15.94
C SER A 160 17.88 5.18 -15.74
N ASN A 161 17.04 4.71 -14.83
CA ASN A 161 15.69 5.19 -14.55
C ASN A 161 14.67 5.01 -15.70
N ASN A 162 15.01 4.37 -16.81
CA ASN A 162 14.05 4.03 -17.87
C ASN A 162 13.31 2.72 -17.55
N LEU A 163 12.51 2.76 -16.50
CA LEU A 163 11.75 1.64 -15.93
C LEU A 163 10.39 2.12 -15.46
N VAL A 164 9.33 1.46 -15.87
CA VAL A 164 7.97 1.73 -15.38
C VAL A 164 7.69 0.85 -14.17
N GLU A 165 7.26 1.49 -13.08
CA GLU A 165 7.06 0.83 -11.78
C GLU A 165 5.57 0.61 -11.53
N LEU A 166 5.15 -0.66 -11.49
CA LEU A 166 3.79 -1.08 -11.21
C LEU A 166 3.66 -1.45 -9.72
N ASP A 167 3.58 -0.42 -8.88
CA ASP A 167 3.38 -0.53 -7.42
C ASP A 167 1.87 -0.48 -7.11
N CYS A 168 1.30 -1.64 -6.82
CA CYS A 168 -0.12 -1.79 -6.49
C CYS A 168 -0.59 -0.86 -5.36
N ASP A 169 0.24 -0.65 -4.36
CA ASP A 169 -0.14 0.18 -3.21
C ASP A 169 -0.12 1.67 -3.53
N ALA A 170 0.81 2.11 -4.39
CA ALA A 170 0.90 3.49 -4.84
C ALA A 170 -0.31 3.90 -5.70
N PHE A 171 -0.93 2.96 -6.40
CA PHE A 171 -2.06 3.26 -7.27
C PHE A 171 -3.40 3.48 -6.55
N ARG A 172 -3.51 3.09 -5.27
CA ARG A 172 -4.76 3.25 -4.50
C ARG A 172 -5.25 4.70 -4.42
N VAL A 173 -4.32 5.66 -4.42
CA VAL A 173 -4.65 7.10 -4.32
C VAL A 173 -5.37 7.64 -5.55
N TYR A 174 -5.31 6.94 -6.69
CA TYR A 174 -6.01 7.31 -7.92
C TYR A 174 -7.48 6.89 -7.91
N HIS A 175 -7.89 6.00 -7.01
CA HIS A 175 -9.30 5.65 -6.85
C HIS A 175 -10.08 6.89 -6.42
N PRO A 176 -11.14 7.32 -7.16
CA PRO A 176 -11.83 8.59 -6.91
C PRO A 176 -12.38 8.71 -5.49
N TYR A 177 -12.70 7.59 -4.87
CA TYR A 177 -13.26 7.53 -3.50
C TYR A 177 -12.28 6.94 -2.48
N TYR A 178 -10.98 6.95 -2.74
CA TYR A 178 -9.99 6.30 -1.86
C TYR A 178 -10.05 6.79 -0.42
N GLN A 179 -10.16 8.11 -0.22
CA GLN A 179 -10.21 8.68 1.13
C GLN A 179 -11.48 8.27 1.88
N GLN A 180 -12.60 8.19 1.19
CA GLN A 180 -13.89 7.78 1.74
C GLN A 180 -13.92 6.28 2.03
N ILE A 181 -13.37 5.46 1.12
CA ILE A 181 -13.19 4.02 1.35
C ILE A 181 -12.33 3.79 2.60
N LYS A 182 -11.22 4.50 2.72
CA LYS A 182 -10.35 4.43 3.90
C LYS A 182 -11.08 4.86 5.18
N LEU A 183 -11.91 5.90 5.11
CA LEU A 183 -12.70 6.38 6.23
C LEU A 183 -13.78 5.38 6.65
N ILE A 184 -14.47 4.79 5.69
CA ILE A 184 -15.62 3.90 5.92
C ILE A 184 -15.17 2.51 6.38
N PHE A 185 -14.18 1.94 5.68
CA PHE A 185 -13.78 0.54 5.85
C PHE A 185 -12.53 0.37 6.72
N GLY A 186 -11.83 1.46 7.05
CA GLY A 186 -10.67 1.42 7.96
C GLY A 186 -9.59 0.44 7.48
N LYS A 187 -9.35 -0.64 8.23
CA LYS A 187 -8.33 -1.64 7.91
C LYS A 187 -8.64 -2.49 6.67
N GLU A 188 -9.89 -2.50 6.22
CA GLU A 188 -10.35 -3.24 5.04
C GLU A 188 -10.26 -2.42 3.74
N ASP A 189 -9.77 -1.18 3.80
CA ASP A 189 -9.64 -0.29 2.64
C ASP A 189 -8.86 -0.93 1.49
N GLY A 190 -7.81 -1.69 1.82
CA GLY A 190 -7.03 -2.47 0.87
C GLY A 190 -7.87 -3.50 0.12
N ALA A 191 -8.69 -4.28 0.85
CA ALA A 191 -9.57 -5.28 0.23
C ALA A 191 -10.59 -4.63 -0.70
N LYS A 192 -11.15 -3.49 -0.30
CA LYS A 192 -12.16 -2.74 -1.08
C LYS A 192 -11.58 -2.06 -2.33
N THR A 193 -10.30 -1.70 -2.33
CA THR A 193 -9.62 -1.09 -3.49
C THR A 193 -8.88 -2.10 -4.37
N ASN A 194 -8.69 -3.34 -3.93
CA ASN A 194 -8.00 -4.38 -4.70
C ASN A 194 -8.60 -4.66 -6.09
N PRO A 195 -9.93 -4.73 -6.29
CA PRO A 195 -10.50 -4.97 -7.63
C PRO A 195 -10.06 -3.90 -8.65
N PHE A 196 -10.08 -2.62 -8.25
CA PHE A 196 -9.59 -1.52 -9.06
C PHE A 196 -8.10 -1.68 -9.39
N ILE A 197 -7.28 -1.96 -8.37
CA ILE A 197 -5.82 -2.09 -8.53
C ILE A 197 -5.46 -3.26 -9.44
N PHE A 198 -6.06 -4.43 -9.23
CA PHE A 198 -5.75 -5.62 -10.03
C PHE A 198 -6.12 -5.41 -11.49
N ARG A 199 -7.31 -4.87 -11.76
CA ARG A 199 -7.72 -4.53 -13.13
C ARG A 199 -6.76 -3.50 -13.77
N ALA A 200 -6.39 -2.45 -13.04
CA ALA A 200 -5.49 -1.43 -13.55
C ALA A 200 -4.09 -1.99 -13.85
N VAL A 201 -3.53 -2.81 -12.96
CA VAL A 201 -2.21 -3.41 -13.17
C VAL A 201 -2.23 -4.38 -14.34
N ASP A 202 -3.23 -5.25 -14.45
CA ASP A 202 -3.35 -6.19 -15.56
C ASP A 202 -3.43 -5.46 -16.92
N GLN A 203 -4.23 -4.39 -17.00
CA GLN A 203 -4.34 -3.56 -18.19
C GLN A 203 -3.05 -2.78 -18.47
N LEU A 204 -2.37 -2.25 -17.44
CA LEU A 204 -1.08 -1.57 -17.61
C LEU A 204 0.00 -2.53 -18.12
N VAL A 205 0.07 -3.75 -17.57
CA VAL A 205 1.02 -4.77 -18.07
C VAL A 205 0.78 -5.03 -19.55
N ASP A 206 -0.47 -5.20 -19.96
CA ASP A 206 -0.80 -5.47 -21.36
C ASP A 206 -0.43 -4.31 -22.28
N GLU A 207 -0.93 -3.10 -21.99
CA GLU A 207 -0.72 -1.92 -22.83
C GLU A 207 0.75 -1.47 -22.87
N LEU A 208 1.46 -1.50 -21.73
CA LEU A 208 2.86 -1.05 -21.66
C LEU A 208 3.82 -2.09 -22.24
N SER A 209 3.47 -3.38 -22.19
CA SER A 209 4.25 -4.42 -22.83
C SER A 209 4.15 -4.35 -24.37
N ASP A 210 3.00 -4.00 -24.93
CA ASP A 210 2.88 -3.74 -26.35
C ASP A 210 3.74 -2.56 -26.81
N GLN A 211 3.93 -1.59 -25.92
CA GLN A 211 4.78 -0.42 -26.15
C GLN A 211 6.27 -0.65 -25.81
N LYS A 212 6.67 -1.85 -25.40
CA LYS A 212 8.07 -2.22 -25.12
C LYS A 212 8.75 -1.40 -24.01
N TYR A 213 8.06 -1.03 -22.95
CA TYR A 213 8.68 -0.44 -21.76
C TYR A 213 9.38 -1.50 -20.91
N ASN A 214 10.51 -1.15 -20.27
CA ASN A 214 10.97 -1.94 -19.13
C ASN A 214 9.98 -1.85 -17.99
N LEU A 215 9.63 -2.98 -17.36
CA LEU A 215 8.63 -3.06 -16.31
C LEU A 215 9.20 -3.62 -15.01
N ILE A 216 8.74 -3.12 -13.88
CA ILE A 216 8.85 -3.81 -12.59
C ILE A 216 7.45 -3.96 -12.01
N ILE A 217 7.05 -5.19 -11.75
CA ILE A 217 5.69 -5.58 -11.35
C ILE A 217 5.74 -6.07 -9.91
N GLU A 218 5.17 -5.30 -8.99
CA GLU A 218 5.22 -5.68 -7.58
C GLU A 218 4.29 -6.85 -7.26
N SER A 219 4.84 -7.81 -6.52
CA SER A 219 4.12 -8.95 -5.97
C SER A 219 4.63 -9.26 -4.56
N SER A 220 3.78 -9.83 -3.72
CA SER A 220 4.22 -10.44 -2.45
C SER A 220 4.79 -11.84 -2.63
N LEU A 221 4.59 -12.44 -3.81
CA LEU A 221 4.86 -13.85 -4.10
C LEU A 221 4.13 -14.81 -3.12
N LYS A 222 3.01 -14.35 -2.53
CA LYS A 222 2.13 -15.24 -1.74
C LYS A 222 1.58 -16.39 -2.58
N ARG A 223 1.40 -16.15 -3.89
CA ARG A 223 1.00 -17.14 -4.89
C ARG A 223 1.93 -17.00 -6.09
N PRO A 224 2.21 -18.09 -6.83
CA PRO A 224 3.10 -18.05 -7.97
C PRO A 224 2.48 -17.37 -9.21
N ASN A 225 1.16 -17.15 -9.19
CA ASN A 225 0.37 -16.76 -10.37
C ASN A 225 0.88 -15.49 -11.06
N THR A 226 1.22 -14.44 -10.31
CA THR A 226 1.72 -13.19 -10.91
C THR A 226 2.98 -13.44 -11.72
N ALA A 227 3.96 -14.18 -11.17
CA ALA A 227 5.18 -14.51 -11.88
C ALA A 227 4.92 -15.45 -13.07
N ILE A 228 4.17 -16.52 -12.86
CA ILE A 228 3.86 -17.49 -13.91
C ILE A 228 3.08 -16.85 -15.06
N ASN A 229 2.07 -16.03 -14.77
CA ASN A 229 1.28 -15.38 -15.81
C ASN A 229 2.13 -14.41 -16.63
N ASN A 230 2.93 -13.55 -15.98
CA ASN A 230 3.83 -12.64 -16.69
C ASN A 230 4.89 -13.41 -17.48
N GLY A 231 5.43 -14.51 -16.93
CA GLY A 231 6.34 -15.40 -17.64
C GLY A 231 5.75 -16.09 -18.87
N LYS A 232 4.42 -16.20 -18.97
CA LYS A 232 3.72 -16.72 -20.15
C LYS A 232 3.42 -15.66 -21.19
N ILE A 233 2.94 -14.48 -20.76
CA ILE A 233 2.38 -13.48 -21.68
C ILE A 233 3.43 -12.51 -22.23
N LEU A 234 4.53 -12.26 -21.50
CA LEU A 234 5.50 -11.26 -21.88
C LEU A 234 6.59 -11.77 -22.85
N PRO A 235 7.12 -13.00 -22.76
CA PRO A 235 8.12 -13.49 -23.72
C PRO A 235 7.65 -13.48 -25.18
N PRO A 236 6.40 -13.84 -25.53
CA PRO A 236 5.89 -13.68 -26.89
C PRO A 236 5.91 -12.24 -27.42
N LYS A 237 5.87 -11.26 -26.49
CA LYS A 237 6.01 -9.84 -26.81
C LYS A 237 7.46 -9.38 -26.86
N GLY A 238 8.45 -10.30 -26.74
CA GLY A 238 9.89 -10.04 -26.84
C GLY A 238 10.57 -9.63 -25.54
N TYR A 239 9.96 -9.92 -24.38
CA TYR A 239 10.54 -9.62 -23.07
C TYR A 239 11.44 -10.75 -22.55
N GLU A 240 12.53 -10.36 -21.88
CA GLU A 240 13.10 -11.20 -20.84
C GLU A 240 12.34 -10.97 -19.53
N VAL A 241 11.92 -12.07 -18.87
CA VAL A 241 11.18 -11.99 -17.61
C VAL A 241 12.00 -12.54 -16.47
N GLU A 242 12.32 -11.70 -15.51
CA GLU A 242 13.11 -12.06 -14.34
C GLU A 242 12.25 -12.03 -13.06
N LEU A 243 12.52 -12.93 -12.13
CA LEU A 243 11.96 -12.88 -10.77
C LEU A 243 13.04 -12.37 -9.81
N HIS A 244 12.81 -11.23 -9.17
CA HIS A 244 13.68 -10.68 -8.14
C HIS A 244 13.04 -10.81 -6.77
N ILE A 245 13.73 -11.42 -5.81
CA ILE A 245 13.20 -11.71 -4.47
C ILE A 245 14.01 -10.97 -3.41
N MET A 246 13.31 -10.31 -2.50
CA MET A 246 13.91 -9.77 -1.29
C MET A 246 13.85 -10.81 -0.19
N ALA A 247 14.99 -11.38 0.17
CA ALA A 247 15.13 -12.36 1.23
C ALA A 247 15.42 -11.66 2.56
N THR A 248 14.49 -11.80 3.50
CA THR A 248 14.59 -11.16 4.82
C THR A 248 13.98 -12.07 5.88
N ASN A 249 14.63 -12.15 7.04
CA ASN A 249 14.10 -12.86 8.19
C ASN A 249 12.69 -12.36 8.55
N LYS A 250 11.82 -13.27 8.94
CA LYS A 250 10.40 -12.99 9.19
C LYS A 250 10.18 -11.99 10.33
N GLU A 251 10.97 -12.06 11.40
CA GLU A 251 10.83 -11.15 12.54
C GLU A 251 11.33 -9.74 12.15
N VAL A 252 12.44 -9.67 11.40
CA VAL A 252 12.98 -8.40 10.88
C VAL A 252 11.98 -7.74 9.93
N SER A 253 11.37 -8.50 9.03
CA SER A 253 10.38 -7.96 8.10
C SER A 253 9.11 -7.51 8.82
N TRP A 254 8.65 -8.27 9.83
CA TRP A 254 7.51 -7.87 10.65
C TRP A 254 7.81 -6.57 11.42
N GLN A 255 8.94 -6.51 12.13
CA GLN A 255 9.33 -5.29 12.84
C GLN A 255 9.38 -4.07 11.90
N SER A 256 9.91 -4.25 10.69
CA SER A 256 9.95 -3.17 9.68
C SER A 256 8.56 -2.69 9.23
N THR A 257 7.53 -3.54 9.28
CA THR A 257 6.14 -3.07 9.02
C THR A 257 5.63 -2.19 10.15
N ILE A 258 5.98 -2.52 11.40
CA ILE A 258 5.61 -1.76 12.59
C ILE A 258 6.34 -0.41 12.59
N ASP A 259 7.65 -0.41 12.34
CA ASP A 259 8.46 0.82 12.31
C ASP A 259 7.96 1.78 11.25
N ARG A 260 7.68 1.27 10.03
CA ARG A 260 7.08 2.05 8.95
C ARG A 260 5.72 2.63 9.35
N TYR A 261 4.87 1.85 10.02
CA TYR A 261 3.57 2.34 10.49
C TYR A 261 3.74 3.56 11.40
N TYR A 262 4.62 3.48 12.40
CA TYR A 262 4.85 4.58 13.33
C TYR A 262 5.56 5.78 12.68
N GLU A 263 6.43 5.56 11.71
CA GLU A 263 7.07 6.62 10.94
C GLU A 263 6.04 7.37 10.07
N GLU A 264 5.21 6.65 9.33
CA GLU A 264 4.13 7.23 8.53
C GLU A 264 3.11 7.96 9.42
N LEU A 265 2.78 7.41 10.59
CA LEU A 265 1.89 8.06 11.56
C LEU A 265 2.46 9.40 12.01
N ARG A 266 3.75 9.47 12.34
CA ARG A 266 4.41 10.72 12.76
C ARG A 266 4.48 11.74 11.63
N ARG A 267 4.75 11.28 10.40
CA ARG A 267 4.97 12.16 9.25
C ARG A 267 3.68 12.67 8.61
N THR A 268 2.68 11.83 8.52
CA THR A 268 1.48 12.10 7.70
C THR A 268 0.16 12.04 8.47
N GLY A 269 0.17 11.50 9.70
CA GLY A 269 -1.06 11.17 10.43
C GLY A 269 -1.89 10.04 9.79
N LYS A 270 -1.46 9.45 8.67
CA LYS A 270 -2.20 8.49 7.84
C LYS A 270 -1.39 7.21 7.60
N PRO A 271 -1.06 6.43 8.64
CA PRO A 271 -0.23 5.26 8.49
C PRO A 271 -0.94 4.14 7.73
N ARG A 272 -0.16 3.35 6.99
CA ARG A 272 -0.63 2.12 6.38
C ARG A 272 -0.31 0.94 7.30
N ALA A 273 -1.34 0.25 7.77
CA ALA A 273 -1.18 -0.96 8.57
C ALA A 273 -1.07 -2.20 7.66
N VAL A 274 -0.15 -3.09 8.00
CA VAL A 274 -0.10 -4.44 7.44
C VAL A 274 -0.74 -5.38 8.47
N PRO A 275 -1.82 -6.11 8.12
CA PRO A 275 -2.37 -7.12 9.01
C PRO A 275 -1.34 -8.24 9.28
N ARG A 276 -1.24 -8.69 10.53
CA ARG A 276 -0.28 -9.76 10.91
C ARG A 276 -0.55 -11.05 10.17
N ASP A 277 -1.80 -11.45 10.08
CA ASP A 277 -2.25 -12.64 9.36
C ASP A 277 -1.91 -12.59 7.85
N PHE A 278 -1.96 -11.41 7.23
CA PHE A 278 -1.50 -11.26 5.84
C PHE A 278 0.02 -11.47 5.72
N HIS A 279 0.83 -10.86 6.61
CA HIS A 279 2.28 -11.06 6.63
C HIS A 279 2.62 -12.54 6.82
N ASP A 280 2.03 -13.19 7.83
CA ASP A 280 2.30 -14.60 8.17
C ASP A 280 1.83 -15.54 7.04
N ASN A 281 0.74 -15.20 6.36
CA ASN A 281 0.26 -15.97 5.22
C ASN A 281 1.24 -15.88 4.02
N VAL A 282 1.87 -14.72 3.79
CA VAL A 282 2.93 -14.59 2.78
C VAL A 282 4.12 -15.48 3.17
N ILE A 283 4.59 -15.39 4.42
CA ILE A 283 5.71 -16.20 4.94
C ILE A 283 5.45 -17.70 4.72
N SER A 284 4.26 -18.17 5.04
CA SER A 284 3.90 -19.59 4.93
C SER A 284 3.87 -20.12 3.48
N ASN A 285 3.73 -19.23 2.49
CA ASN A 285 3.52 -19.65 1.11
C ASN A 285 4.67 -19.28 0.15
N ILE A 286 5.51 -18.30 0.49
CA ILE A 286 6.46 -17.70 -0.44
C ILE A 286 7.51 -18.70 -0.96
N CYS A 287 7.99 -19.62 -0.11
CA CYS A 287 8.97 -20.63 -0.50
C CYS A 287 8.37 -21.65 -1.48
N ASN A 288 7.14 -22.10 -1.24
CA ASN A 288 6.44 -22.97 -2.18
C ASN A 288 6.13 -22.26 -3.50
N SER A 289 5.72 -20.99 -3.42
CA SER A 289 5.48 -20.18 -4.62
C SER A 289 6.75 -20.02 -5.46
N LEU A 290 7.91 -19.80 -4.81
CA LEU A 290 9.19 -19.74 -5.49
C LEU A 290 9.57 -21.06 -6.16
N TYR A 291 9.35 -22.19 -5.47
CA TYR A 291 9.55 -23.52 -6.04
C TYR A 291 8.72 -23.72 -7.32
N GLU A 292 7.42 -23.41 -7.27
CA GLU A 292 6.54 -23.53 -8.43
C GLU A 292 6.96 -22.61 -9.60
N VAL A 293 7.41 -21.39 -9.31
CA VAL A 293 7.92 -20.48 -10.34
C VAL A 293 9.21 -21.04 -10.97
N LYS A 294 10.19 -21.49 -10.17
CA LYS A 294 11.41 -22.14 -10.69
C LYS A 294 11.06 -23.34 -11.56
N LYS A 295 10.19 -24.23 -11.06
CA LYS A 295 9.75 -25.45 -11.77
C LYS A 295 9.06 -25.15 -13.10
N SER A 296 8.38 -24.01 -13.21
CA SER A 296 7.70 -23.62 -14.45
C SER A 296 8.66 -23.36 -15.62
N GLY A 297 9.92 -23.05 -15.36
CA GLY A 297 10.91 -22.73 -16.39
C GLY A 297 10.62 -21.44 -17.17
N LEU A 298 9.67 -20.61 -16.72
CA LEU A 298 9.19 -19.43 -17.45
C LEU A 298 10.04 -18.18 -17.20
N MET A 299 10.90 -18.18 -16.18
CA MET A 299 11.76 -17.04 -15.87
C MET A 299 13.09 -17.16 -16.61
N SER A 300 13.54 -16.08 -17.25
CA SER A 300 14.89 -16.00 -17.85
C SER A 300 15.97 -15.97 -16.78
N ASN A 301 15.67 -15.47 -15.59
CA ASN A 301 16.51 -15.52 -14.41
C ASN A 301 15.69 -15.38 -13.12
N ILE A 302 16.23 -15.93 -12.02
CA ILE A 302 15.74 -15.73 -10.65
C ILE A 302 16.90 -15.19 -9.83
N LEU A 303 16.70 -14.02 -9.22
CA LEU A 303 17.69 -13.35 -8.39
C LEU A 303 17.13 -13.16 -6.97
N MET A 304 17.97 -13.37 -5.98
CA MET A 304 17.61 -13.13 -4.58
C MET A 304 18.59 -12.12 -3.96
N PHE A 305 18.05 -11.15 -3.25
CA PHE A 305 18.83 -10.07 -2.64
C PHE A 305 18.56 -9.96 -1.14
N ASP A 306 19.58 -9.58 -0.39
CA ASP A 306 19.44 -9.16 0.98
C ASP A 306 19.10 -7.66 1.11
N ARG A 307 18.88 -7.20 2.34
CA ARG A 307 18.58 -5.77 2.63
C ARG A 307 19.76 -4.84 2.39
N LYS A 308 20.98 -5.35 2.25
CA LYS A 308 22.19 -4.60 1.90
C LYS A 308 22.44 -4.55 0.40
N GLN A 309 21.52 -5.09 -0.40
CA GLN A 309 21.58 -5.20 -1.87
C GLN A 309 22.63 -6.23 -2.37
N ASN A 310 23.13 -7.11 -1.51
CA ASN A 310 23.95 -8.22 -1.96
C ASN A 310 23.09 -9.25 -2.69
N CYS A 311 23.58 -9.75 -3.83
CA CYS A 311 22.95 -10.87 -4.54
C CYS A 311 23.32 -12.18 -3.82
N LEU A 312 22.33 -12.83 -3.22
CA LEU A 312 22.49 -14.09 -2.48
C LEU A 312 22.31 -15.32 -3.36
N TYR A 313 21.63 -15.17 -4.50
CA TYR A 313 21.36 -16.23 -5.46
C TYR A 313 21.14 -15.65 -6.84
N ASN A 314 21.71 -16.31 -7.84
CA ASN A 314 21.50 -16.03 -9.26
C ASN A 314 21.34 -17.36 -9.99
N MET A 315 20.14 -17.64 -10.50
CA MET A 315 19.82 -18.92 -11.15
C MET A 315 20.78 -19.30 -12.27
N LYS A 316 21.36 -18.32 -12.98
CA LYS A 316 22.33 -18.57 -14.08
C LYS A 316 23.69 -19.06 -13.57
N ASN A 317 24.04 -18.76 -12.33
CA ASN A 317 25.34 -19.10 -11.73
C ASN A 317 25.25 -20.22 -10.70
N ASP A 318 24.18 -20.23 -9.91
CA ASP A 318 24.01 -21.08 -8.73
C ASP A 318 23.16 -22.33 -9.05
N ILE A 319 23.62 -23.12 -10.05
CA ILE A 319 22.86 -24.24 -10.63
C ILE A 319 22.51 -25.33 -9.61
N ASN A 320 23.35 -25.53 -8.60
CA ASN A 320 23.19 -26.56 -7.59
C ASN A 320 22.44 -26.10 -6.34
N VAL A 321 22.02 -24.82 -6.32
CA VAL A 321 21.29 -24.24 -5.17
C VAL A 321 19.78 -24.25 -5.43
N GLU A 322 19.01 -24.75 -4.47
CA GLU A 322 17.57 -24.65 -4.50
C GLU A 322 17.12 -23.33 -3.85
N PRO A 323 16.62 -22.34 -4.62
CA PRO A 323 16.34 -21.02 -4.11
C PRO A 323 15.23 -20.98 -3.05
N ASN A 324 14.25 -21.88 -3.13
CA ASN A 324 13.20 -21.99 -2.12
C ASN A 324 13.73 -22.51 -0.78
N VAL A 325 14.74 -23.39 -0.79
CA VAL A 325 15.40 -23.88 0.44
C VAL A 325 16.25 -22.78 1.04
N LEU A 326 17.05 -22.07 0.21
CA LEU A 326 17.82 -20.92 0.66
C LEU A 326 16.94 -19.83 1.25
N LEU A 327 15.81 -19.52 0.60
CA LEU A 327 14.84 -18.53 1.08
C LEU A 327 14.24 -18.95 2.43
N ASP A 328 13.87 -20.23 2.60
CA ASP A 328 13.34 -20.75 3.85
C ASP A 328 14.35 -20.62 5.00
N GLN A 329 15.63 -20.93 4.75
CA GLN A 329 16.70 -20.76 5.72
C GLN A 329 16.83 -19.31 6.18
N ILE A 330 16.80 -18.35 5.24
CA ILE A 330 16.91 -16.91 5.55
C ILE A 330 15.67 -16.42 6.32
N ILE A 331 14.48 -16.78 5.88
CA ILE A 331 13.22 -16.38 6.51
C ILE A 331 13.16 -16.88 7.95
N ASN A 332 13.61 -18.10 8.21
CA ASN A 332 13.56 -18.72 9.53
C ASN A 332 14.83 -18.52 10.38
N GLY A 333 15.79 -17.73 9.89
CA GLY A 333 17.03 -17.47 10.63
C GLY A 333 17.99 -18.66 10.72
N ARG A 334 17.85 -19.64 9.83
CA ARG A 334 18.70 -20.84 9.78
C ARG A 334 19.87 -20.63 8.81
N ASN A 335 20.66 -19.56 9.00
CA ASN A 335 21.74 -19.18 8.10
C ASN A 335 22.93 -20.15 8.19
N ILE A 336 22.87 -21.28 7.54
CA ILE A 336 24.01 -22.18 7.33
C ILE A 336 24.94 -21.57 6.24
N TYR A 337 24.40 -20.98 5.20
CA TYR A 337 25.14 -20.47 4.04
C TYR A 337 26.06 -19.26 4.33
N LEU A 338 25.68 -18.40 5.27
CA LEU A 338 26.53 -17.26 5.68
C LEU A 338 27.64 -17.66 6.66
N ARG A 339 27.53 -18.80 7.36
CA ARG A 339 28.58 -19.30 8.21
C ARG A 339 29.74 -19.89 7.40
N GLU A 340 29.46 -20.66 6.35
CA GLU A 340 30.50 -21.25 5.50
C GLU A 340 31.33 -20.18 4.76
N GLN A 341 30.70 -19.11 4.24
CA GLN A 341 31.43 -18.00 3.63
C GLN A 341 32.27 -17.17 4.61
N ASN A 342 31.82 -17.05 5.87
CA ASN A 342 32.61 -16.37 6.90
C ASN A 342 33.77 -17.24 7.39
N GLU A 343 33.57 -18.54 7.52
CA GLU A 343 34.64 -19.50 7.90
C GLU A 343 35.71 -19.62 6.80
N GLU A 344 35.33 -19.62 5.51
CA GLU A 344 36.30 -19.57 4.41
C GLU A 344 37.05 -18.22 4.32
N SER A 345 36.35 -17.09 4.63
CA SER A 345 37.00 -15.78 4.66
C SER A 345 37.93 -15.57 5.88
N GLU A 346 37.65 -16.24 6.99
CA GLU A 346 38.54 -16.23 8.16
C GLU A 346 39.74 -17.19 7.99
N MET A 347 39.54 -18.35 7.39
CA MET A 347 40.66 -19.25 7.05
C MET A 347 41.63 -18.66 5.99
N GLY A 348 41.09 -17.85 5.07
CA GLY A 348 41.94 -17.14 4.06
C GLY A 348 42.74 -15.97 4.64
N ARG A 349 42.60 -15.61 5.91
CA ARG A 349 43.39 -14.55 6.59
C ARG A 349 44.47 -15.09 7.52
N VAL A 350 44.61 -16.40 7.61
CA VAL A 350 45.60 -17.06 8.51
C VAL A 350 46.79 -17.68 7.72
N PHE A 351 46.86 -17.47 6.41
CA PHE A 351 48.01 -17.86 5.60
C PHE A 351 48.61 -16.68 4.83
#